data_318cc38cc89858d8f353d733ef3466a4
#
_entry.id   318cc38cc89858d8f353d733ef3466a4
#
_cell.length_a   1.000
_cell.length_b   1.000
_cell.length_c   1.000
_cell.angle_alpha   90.00
_cell.angle_beta   90.00
_cell.angle_gamma   90.00
#
_symmetry.space_group_name_H-M   'P 1'
#
loop_
_entity.id
_entity.type
_entity.pdbx_description
1 polymer ?
#
loop_
_entity_poly.entity_id
_entity_poly.type
_entity_poly.pdbx_seq_one_letter_code
_entity_poly.pdbx_strand_id
1 'polypeptide(L)'
;AMRFSAVFTAKKRERKLLDYNDLEHEALRLLLTPENRPTQLAHDLSQRFDEIMVDEFQDTNAAQSTLFEALSKNGKNLFFVGDVKQSIYAFRQAKPEIFTAFRDAYAPYDPKDPRFPALITLENNFRSRLEVTDTVNFLFRQLMHRDLGGVEYDKGEALVCSAQYPPAGDRESEWLLLDMAGGDGEADPVAAEARLIGRRILELT
;
A
#
# COMPACT_ATOMS: atom_id res chain seq x y z
N ALA A 1 9.58 7.89 26.52
CA ALA A 1 8.74 6.90 25.84
C ALA A 1 8.14 5.90 26.85
N MET A 2 8.93 5.11 27.57
CA MET A 2 8.42 4.04 28.49
C MET A 2 7.43 4.53 29.55
N ARG A 3 7.69 5.70 30.21
CA ARG A 3 6.78 6.26 31.22
C ARG A 3 5.43 6.66 30.61
N PHE A 4 5.44 7.22 29.41
CA PHE A 4 4.21 7.58 28.68
C PHE A 4 3.39 6.33 28.36
N SER A 5 4.03 5.30 27.78
CA SER A 5 3.35 4.04 27.44
C SER A 5 2.67 3.38 28.64
N ALA A 6 3.36 3.32 29.77
CA ALA A 6 2.79 2.75 31.00
C ALA A 6 1.56 3.52 31.50
N VAL A 7 1.64 4.87 31.52
CA VAL A 7 0.52 5.75 31.94
C VAL A 7 -0.65 5.64 30.95
N PHE A 8 -0.35 5.63 29.66
CA PHE A 8 -1.37 5.51 28.62
C PHE A 8 -2.12 4.18 28.71
N THR A 9 -1.39 3.06 28.86
CA THR A 9 -1.98 1.74 29.06
C THR A 9 -2.84 1.66 30.33
N ALA A 10 -2.36 2.22 31.46
CA ALA A 10 -3.13 2.28 32.69
C ALA A 10 -4.44 3.06 32.53
N LYS A 11 -4.40 4.20 31.82
CA LYS A 11 -5.58 5.02 31.53
C LYS A 11 -6.58 4.30 30.62
N LYS A 12 -6.12 3.57 29.61
CA LYS A 12 -7.01 2.74 28.77
C LYS A 12 -7.71 1.67 29.59
N ARG A 13 -6.97 0.97 30.45
CA ARG A 13 -7.53 -0.06 31.36
C ARG A 13 -8.56 0.50 32.33
N GLU A 14 -8.27 1.64 32.97
CA GLU A 14 -9.21 2.37 33.85
C GLU A 14 -10.52 2.66 33.14
N ARG A 15 -10.45 3.10 31.87
CA ARG A 15 -11.60 3.45 31.05
C ARG A 15 -12.23 2.29 30.29
N LYS A 16 -11.66 1.09 30.37
CA LYS A 16 -12.08 -0.11 29.61
C LYS A 16 -12.10 0.14 28.09
N LEU A 17 -11.09 0.85 27.58
CA LEU A 17 -10.92 1.16 26.17
C LEU A 17 -9.74 0.38 25.57
N LEU A 18 -9.90 0.00 24.32
CA LEU A 18 -8.84 -0.53 23.46
C LEU A 18 -8.70 0.37 22.25
N ASP A 19 -7.47 0.57 21.77
CA ASP A 19 -7.22 1.13 20.44
C ASP A 19 -6.91 0.01 19.42
N TYR A 20 -6.76 0.37 18.16
CA TYR A 20 -6.50 -0.60 17.09
C TYR A 20 -5.20 -1.40 17.31
N ASN A 21 -4.15 -0.76 17.82
CA ASN A 21 -2.90 -1.46 18.13
C ASN A 21 -3.08 -2.48 19.26
N ASP A 22 -3.93 -2.19 20.26
CA ASP A 22 -4.24 -3.16 21.31
C ASP A 22 -4.91 -4.40 20.71
N LEU A 23 -5.82 -4.24 19.75
CA LEU A 23 -6.51 -5.36 19.09
C LEU A 23 -5.52 -6.27 18.38
N GLU A 24 -4.60 -5.68 17.59
CA GLU A 24 -3.54 -6.43 16.91
C GLU A 24 -2.65 -7.19 17.91
N HIS A 25 -2.19 -6.52 18.96
CA HIS A 25 -1.33 -7.13 19.96
C HIS A 25 -2.03 -8.23 20.79
N GLU A 26 -3.29 -8.02 21.18
CA GLU A 26 -4.04 -9.04 21.91
C GLU A 26 -4.34 -10.25 21.00
N ALA A 27 -4.64 -10.04 19.71
CA ALA A 27 -4.77 -11.12 18.75
C ALA A 27 -3.47 -11.92 18.63
N LEU A 28 -2.32 -11.26 18.52
CA LEU A 28 -1.01 -11.93 18.48
C LEU A 28 -0.75 -12.74 19.75
N ARG A 29 -1.09 -12.22 20.95
CA ARG A 29 -0.95 -12.94 22.22
C ARG A 29 -1.81 -14.19 22.32
N LEU A 30 -2.96 -14.20 21.66
CA LEU A 30 -3.85 -15.37 21.62
C LEU A 30 -3.35 -16.41 20.60
N LEU A 31 -2.79 -15.95 19.50
CA LEU A 31 -2.44 -16.80 18.36
C LEU A 31 -1.00 -17.32 18.40
N LEU A 32 -0.11 -16.64 19.13
CA LEU A 32 1.31 -17.00 19.18
C LEU A 32 1.78 -17.26 20.62
N THR A 33 2.68 -18.24 20.76
CA THR A 33 3.44 -18.46 22.01
C THR A 33 4.52 -17.38 22.16
N PRO A 34 5.16 -17.25 23.36
CA PRO A 34 6.30 -16.35 23.54
C PRO A 34 7.47 -16.60 22.57
N GLU A 35 7.59 -17.81 22.04
CA GLU A 35 8.61 -18.19 21.03
C GLU A 35 8.15 -17.95 19.59
N ASN A 36 7.07 -17.16 19.39
CA ASN A 36 6.46 -16.88 18.09
C ASN A 36 6.00 -18.12 17.29
N ARG A 37 5.50 -19.14 17.99
CA ARG A 37 4.92 -20.33 17.34
C ARG A 37 3.40 -20.27 17.42
N PRO A 38 2.67 -20.70 16.38
CA PRO A 38 1.21 -20.78 16.44
C PRO A 38 0.70 -21.60 17.62
N THR A 39 -0.29 -21.07 18.33
CA THR A 39 -0.99 -21.77 19.41
C THR A 39 -1.97 -22.80 18.83
N GLN A 40 -2.53 -23.68 19.69
CA GLN A 40 -3.62 -24.56 19.27
C GLN A 40 -4.81 -23.77 18.73
N LEU A 41 -5.14 -22.63 19.34
CA LEU A 41 -6.20 -21.72 18.83
C LEU A 41 -5.90 -21.24 17.41
N ALA A 42 -4.67 -20.83 17.12
CA ALA A 42 -4.28 -20.42 15.78
C ALA A 42 -4.43 -21.57 14.77
N HIS A 43 -4.01 -22.78 15.17
CA HIS A 43 -4.20 -23.96 14.35
C HIS A 43 -5.67 -24.24 14.05
N ASP A 44 -6.52 -24.24 15.07
CA ASP A 44 -7.96 -24.51 14.92
C ASP A 44 -8.66 -23.46 14.05
N LEU A 45 -8.25 -22.19 14.19
CA LEU A 45 -8.74 -21.11 13.35
C LEU A 45 -8.27 -21.23 11.90
N SER A 46 -7.01 -21.60 11.67
CA SER A 46 -6.46 -21.76 10.32
C SER A 46 -7.23 -22.80 9.49
N GLN A 47 -7.82 -23.82 10.14
CA GLN A 47 -8.63 -24.82 9.44
C GLN A 47 -9.95 -24.28 8.89
N ARG A 48 -10.39 -23.11 9.37
CA ARG A 48 -11.64 -22.48 8.91
C ARG A 48 -11.51 -21.72 7.61
N PHE A 49 -10.27 -21.42 7.19
CA PHE A 49 -9.99 -20.65 5.99
C PHE A 49 -9.40 -21.56 4.91
N ASP A 50 -10.06 -21.66 3.79
CA ASP A 50 -9.49 -22.33 2.61
C ASP A 50 -8.41 -21.45 2.00
N GLU A 51 -8.68 -20.16 1.87
CA GLU A 51 -7.76 -19.14 1.38
C GLU A 51 -7.84 -17.87 2.23
N ILE A 52 -6.73 -17.18 2.39
CA ILE A 52 -6.60 -15.88 3.03
C ILE A 52 -6.06 -14.93 1.97
N MET A 53 -6.91 -13.99 1.53
CA MET A 53 -6.59 -13.00 0.52
C MET A 53 -6.43 -11.64 1.16
N VAL A 54 -5.31 -10.97 0.90
CA VAL A 54 -5.02 -9.62 1.42
C VAL A 54 -4.75 -8.70 0.24
N ASP A 55 -5.56 -7.68 0.13
CA ASP A 55 -5.37 -6.59 -0.84
C ASP A 55 -4.57 -5.45 -0.21
N GLU A 56 -3.95 -4.61 -1.05
CA GLU A 56 -3.11 -3.47 -0.64
C GLU A 56 -2.02 -3.90 0.37
N PHE A 57 -1.41 -5.07 0.13
CA PHE A 57 -0.47 -5.67 1.07
C PHE A 57 0.75 -4.79 1.38
N GLN A 58 1.12 -3.86 0.47
CA GLN A 58 2.20 -2.88 0.71
C GLN A 58 1.92 -1.96 1.91
N ASP A 59 0.66 -1.83 2.33
CA ASP A 59 0.26 -1.02 3.49
C ASP A 59 0.16 -1.81 4.80
N THR A 60 0.51 -3.09 4.75
CA THR A 60 0.51 -3.99 5.90
C THR A 60 1.69 -3.69 6.84
N ASN A 61 1.44 -3.68 8.15
CA ASN A 61 2.49 -3.61 9.16
C ASN A 61 2.98 -5.01 9.57
N ALA A 62 4.07 -5.06 10.34
CA ALA A 62 4.67 -6.33 10.77
C ALA A 62 3.73 -7.19 11.65
N ALA A 63 2.91 -6.55 12.50
CA ALA A 63 1.95 -7.27 13.35
C ALA A 63 0.86 -7.95 12.51
N GLN A 64 0.32 -7.23 11.53
CA GLN A 64 -0.68 -7.75 10.60
C GLN A 64 -0.14 -8.90 9.75
N SER A 65 1.07 -8.75 9.18
CA SER A 65 1.72 -9.83 8.44
C SER A 65 1.87 -11.10 9.29
N THR A 66 2.32 -10.94 10.53
CA THR A 66 2.45 -12.05 11.48
C THR A 66 1.10 -12.70 11.82
N LEU A 67 0.02 -11.90 11.91
CA LEU A 67 -1.34 -12.43 12.11
C LEU A 67 -1.79 -13.28 10.91
N PHE A 68 -1.57 -12.81 9.67
CA PHE A 68 -1.92 -13.58 8.47
C PHE A 68 -1.15 -14.91 8.42
N GLU A 69 0.14 -14.89 8.73
CA GLU A 69 0.95 -16.09 8.81
C GLU A 69 0.45 -17.08 9.88
N ALA A 70 0.13 -16.58 11.09
CA ALA A 70 -0.37 -17.39 12.19
C ALA A 70 -1.73 -18.05 11.90
N LEU A 71 -2.57 -17.40 11.10
CA LEU A 71 -3.89 -17.90 10.68
C LEU A 71 -3.82 -18.75 9.40
N SER A 72 -2.66 -18.87 8.78
CA SER A 72 -2.49 -19.61 7.53
C SER A 72 -2.21 -21.10 7.80
N LYS A 73 -2.36 -21.90 6.74
CA LYS A 73 -1.94 -23.32 6.71
C LYS A 73 -0.44 -23.40 6.36
N ASN A 74 0.42 -22.88 7.23
CA ASN A 74 1.88 -22.75 7.00
C ASN A 74 2.19 -21.96 5.71
N GLY A 75 1.50 -20.89 5.45
CA GLY A 75 1.67 -20.04 4.28
C GLY A 75 1.10 -20.58 2.97
N LYS A 76 0.54 -21.80 2.94
CA LYS A 76 0.10 -22.45 1.69
C LYS A 76 -1.20 -21.92 1.12
N ASN A 77 -1.96 -21.18 1.90
CA ASN A 77 -3.25 -20.62 1.53
C ASN A 77 -3.28 -19.10 1.64
N LEU A 78 -2.12 -18.44 1.51
CA LEU A 78 -1.99 -16.99 1.47
C LEU A 78 -1.95 -16.50 0.03
N PHE A 79 -2.72 -15.44 -0.25
CA PHE A 79 -2.72 -14.74 -1.53
C PHE A 79 -2.65 -13.24 -1.27
N PHE A 80 -1.54 -12.62 -1.64
CA PHE A 80 -1.28 -11.22 -1.42
C PHE A 80 -1.32 -10.44 -2.73
N VAL A 81 -2.04 -9.34 -2.73
CA VAL A 81 -2.07 -8.38 -3.85
C VAL A 81 -1.60 -7.03 -3.35
N GLY A 82 -0.81 -6.35 -4.14
CA GLY A 82 -0.30 -5.02 -3.78
C GLY A 82 0.59 -4.43 -4.85
N ASP A 83 0.95 -3.18 -4.63
CA ASP A 83 1.87 -2.44 -5.47
C ASP A 83 2.77 -1.57 -4.57
N VAL A 84 4.05 -1.92 -4.48
CA VAL A 84 5.02 -1.20 -3.62
C VAL A 84 5.08 0.29 -3.95
N LYS A 85 4.89 0.66 -5.23
CA LYS A 85 4.87 2.06 -5.69
C LYS A 85 3.74 2.90 -5.07
N GLN A 86 2.67 2.23 -4.62
CA GLN A 86 1.51 2.87 -4.01
C GLN A 86 1.57 2.93 -2.48
N SER A 87 2.67 2.48 -1.87
CA SER A 87 2.83 2.55 -0.41
C SER A 87 3.00 3.99 0.05
N ILE A 88 2.00 4.51 0.75
CA ILE A 88 1.98 5.87 1.30
C ILE A 88 1.75 5.92 2.82
N TYR A 89 1.60 4.75 3.47
CA TYR A 89 1.24 4.65 4.88
C TYR A 89 2.43 4.33 5.81
N ALA A 90 3.66 4.72 5.44
CA ALA A 90 4.85 4.57 6.29
C ALA A 90 4.64 5.22 7.68
N PHE A 91 3.92 6.35 7.76
CA PHE A 91 3.58 7.01 9.02
C PHE A 91 2.62 6.20 9.91
N ARG A 92 1.95 5.18 9.37
CA ARG A 92 1.16 4.18 10.09
C ARG A 92 1.90 2.86 10.30
N GLN A 93 3.23 2.88 10.15
CA GLN A 93 4.11 1.72 10.31
C GLN A 93 3.92 0.64 9.23
N ALA A 94 3.35 0.98 8.07
CA ALA A 94 3.38 0.10 6.92
C ALA A 94 4.81 -0.33 6.59
N LYS A 95 4.97 -1.57 6.16
CA LYS A 95 6.25 -2.23 5.88
C LYS A 95 6.27 -2.81 4.46
N PRO A 96 6.34 -1.95 3.42
CA PRO A 96 6.38 -2.42 2.03
C PRO A 96 7.56 -3.36 1.75
N GLU A 97 8.61 -3.30 2.59
CA GLU A 97 9.76 -4.19 2.49
C GLU A 97 9.37 -5.67 2.69
N ILE A 98 8.30 -5.97 3.43
CA ILE A 98 7.79 -7.35 3.60
C ILE A 98 7.28 -7.85 2.25
N PHE A 99 6.51 -7.03 1.53
CA PHE A 99 6.00 -7.38 0.21
C PHE A 99 7.13 -7.51 -0.83
N THR A 100 8.09 -6.57 -0.80
CA THR A 100 9.28 -6.65 -1.65
C THR A 100 10.07 -7.93 -1.41
N ALA A 101 10.23 -8.35 -0.15
CA ALA A 101 10.92 -9.60 0.19
C ALA A 101 10.21 -10.84 -0.39
N PHE A 102 8.89 -10.91 -0.38
CA PHE A 102 8.15 -11.98 -1.05
C PHE A 102 8.33 -11.94 -2.58
N ARG A 103 8.23 -10.75 -3.18
CA ARG A 103 8.45 -10.56 -4.61
C ARG A 103 9.84 -11.04 -5.05
N ASP A 104 10.85 -10.69 -4.28
CA ASP A 104 12.24 -11.03 -4.61
C ASP A 104 12.56 -12.51 -4.36
N ALA A 105 11.82 -13.18 -3.47
CA ALA A 105 12.01 -14.58 -3.12
C ALA A 105 11.24 -15.56 -4.03
N TYR A 106 10.12 -15.13 -4.62
CA TYR A 106 9.24 -16.03 -5.36
C TYR A 106 9.55 -16.04 -6.86
N ALA A 107 9.56 -17.23 -7.43
CA ALA A 107 9.69 -17.38 -8.88
C ALA A 107 8.41 -16.94 -9.60
N PRO A 108 8.49 -16.41 -10.84
CA PRO A 108 7.32 -16.16 -11.65
C PRO A 108 6.47 -17.42 -11.82
N TYR A 109 5.15 -17.26 -11.80
CA TYR A 109 4.22 -18.35 -12.01
C TYR A 109 4.31 -18.89 -13.45
N ASP A 110 4.54 -20.18 -13.58
CA ASP A 110 4.46 -20.89 -14.87
C ASP A 110 3.27 -21.84 -14.89
N PRO A 111 2.24 -21.62 -15.73
CA PRO A 111 1.08 -22.48 -15.81
C PRO A 111 1.40 -23.90 -16.32
N LYS A 112 2.56 -24.11 -16.96
CA LYS A 112 2.99 -25.42 -17.46
C LYS A 112 3.73 -26.25 -16.40
N ASP A 113 4.33 -25.58 -15.41
CA ASP A 113 5.03 -26.21 -14.28
C ASP A 113 4.70 -25.41 -13.00
N PRO A 114 3.45 -25.48 -12.48
CA PRO A 114 3.02 -24.67 -11.36
C PRO A 114 3.74 -25.05 -10.07
N ARG A 115 4.57 -24.14 -9.58
CA ARG A 115 5.29 -24.26 -8.31
C ARG A 115 4.88 -23.15 -7.40
N PHE A 116 4.68 -23.44 -6.12
CA PHE A 116 4.28 -22.48 -5.11
C PHE A 116 5.29 -22.45 -3.96
N PRO A 117 5.52 -21.29 -3.35
CA PRO A 117 4.92 -19.99 -3.65
C PRO A 117 5.37 -19.43 -5.00
N ALA A 118 4.55 -18.60 -5.66
CA ALA A 118 4.82 -18.04 -6.97
C ALA A 118 4.42 -16.54 -7.04
N LEU A 119 5.08 -15.81 -7.93
CA LEU A 119 4.80 -14.42 -8.25
C LEU A 119 3.98 -14.31 -9.54
N ILE A 120 2.91 -13.52 -9.50
CA ILE A 120 2.12 -13.12 -10.67
C ILE A 120 2.25 -11.60 -10.79
N THR A 121 2.79 -11.12 -11.91
CA THR A 121 2.91 -9.68 -12.19
C THR A 121 1.74 -9.22 -13.05
N LEU A 122 1.06 -8.14 -12.62
CA LEU A 122 -0.02 -7.50 -13.36
C LEU A 122 0.52 -6.20 -13.97
N GLU A 123 0.84 -6.23 -15.25
CA GLU A 123 1.51 -5.10 -15.92
C GLU A 123 0.53 -4.12 -16.58
N ASN A 124 -0.69 -4.58 -16.91
CA ASN A 124 -1.64 -3.82 -17.72
C ASN A 124 -2.54 -2.91 -16.88
N ASN A 125 -2.57 -1.63 -17.23
CA ASN A 125 -3.51 -0.65 -16.68
C ASN A 125 -4.71 -0.49 -17.62
N PHE A 126 -5.89 -0.93 -17.15
CA PHE A 126 -7.16 -0.84 -17.87
C PHE A 126 -8.04 0.33 -17.40
N ARG A 127 -7.55 1.15 -16.48
CA ARG A 127 -8.31 2.25 -15.86
C ARG A 127 -8.03 3.59 -16.50
N SER A 128 -6.76 3.86 -16.81
CA SER A 128 -6.30 5.18 -17.22
C SER A 128 -6.04 5.25 -18.71
N ARG A 129 -6.17 6.46 -19.26
CA ARG A 129 -5.79 6.77 -20.63
C ARG A 129 -4.27 6.75 -20.80
N LEU A 130 -3.80 6.61 -22.04
CA LEU A 130 -2.37 6.59 -22.36
C LEU A 130 -1.67 7.87 -21.89
N GLU A 131 -2.28 9.03 -22.09
CA GLU A 131 -1.71 10.33 -21.74
C GLU A 131 -1.44 10.43 -20.22
N VAL A 132 -2.32 9.82 -19.41
CA VAL A 132 -2.15 9.76 -17.93
C VAL A 132 -1.01 8.83 -17.57
N THR A 133 -0.99 7.61 -18.12
CA THR A 133 0.07 6.63 -17.80
C THR A 133 1.44 7.10 -18.29
N ASP A 134 1.52 7.75 -19.46
CA ASP A 134 2.78 8.28 -19.99
C ASP A 134 3.31 9.43 -19.15
N THR A 135 2.43 10.33 -18.69
CA THR A 135 2.82 11.41 -17.77
C THR A 135 3.34 10.87 -16.44
N VAL A 136 2.64 9.90 -15.86
CA VAL A 136 3.09 9.22 -14.64
C VAL A 136 4.44 8.54 -14.85
N ASN A 137 4.59 7.77 -15.92
CA ASN A 137 5.85 7.12 -16.27
C ASN A 137 6.99 8.11 -16.47
N PHE A 138 6.72 9.25 -17.13
CA PHE A 138 7.72 10.29 -17.35
C PHE A 138 8.23 10.87 -16.03
N LEU A 139 7.33 11.16 -15.11
CA LEU A 139 7.67 11.71 -13.80
C LEU A 139 8.43 10.71 -12.93
N PHE A 140 7.88 9.51 -12.80
CA PHE A 140 8.43 8.53 -11.87
C PHE A 140 9.76 7.94 -12.32
N ARG A 141 10.05 7.85 -13.60
CA ARG A 141 11.40 7.53 -14.09
C ARG A 141 12.49 8.51 -13.65
N GLN A 142 12.11 9.73 -13.30
CA GLN A 142 13.04 10.77 -12.85
C GLN A 142 13.11 10.88 -11.32
N LEU A 143 12.03 10.53 -10.63
CA LEU A 143 11.87 10.77 -9.20
C LEU A 143 12.00 9.51 -8.36
N MET A 144 11.52 8.37 -8.87
CA MET A 144 11.40 7.15 -8.07
C MET A 144 12.62 6.25 -8.28
N HIS A 145 13.36 6.03 -7.22
CA HIS A 145 14.48 5.10 -7.15
C HIS A 145 14.52 4.47 -5.75
N ARG A 146 15.38 3.49 -5.52
CA ARG A 146 15.39 2.71 -4.26
C ARG A 146 15.47 3.54 -2.99
N ASP A 147 16.24 4.64 -3.01
CA ASP A 147 16.38 5.53 -1.85
C ASP A 147 15.19 6.48 -1.68
N LEU A 148 14.43 6.71 -2.76
CA LEU A 148 13.24 7.55 -2.78
C LEU A 148 12.09 6.78 -3.44
N GLY A 149 11.28 6.09 -2.64
CA GLY A 149 10.14 5.30 -3.10
C GLY A 149 10.29 3.80 -2.96
N GLY A 150 11.47 3.30 -2.55
CA GLY A 150 11.68 1.88 -2.19
C GLY A 150 11.83 0.92 -3.36
N VAL A 151 11.62 1.38 -4.60
CA VAL A 151 11.75 0.59 -5.84
C VAL A 151 12.53 1.36 -6.90
N GLU A 152 13.15 0.64 -7.83
CA GLU A 152 13.74 1.22 -9.03
C GLU A 152 12.68 1.27 -10.11
N TYR A 153 12.31 2.49 -10.59
CA TYR A 153 11.25 2.65 -11.58
C TYR A 153 11.79 2.40 -13.00
N ASP A 154 11.96 1.13 -13.30
CA ASP A 154 12.40 0.65 -14.61
C ASP A 154 11.22 0.21 -15.50
N LYS A 155 11.52 -0.57 -16.55
CA LYS A 155 10.50 -1.08 -17.47
C LYS A 155 9.51 -2.06 -16.80
N GLY A 156 9.95 -2.77 -15.76
CA GLY A 156 9.10 -3.71 -15.02
C GLY A 156 8.10 -3.02 -14.09
N GLU A 157 8.40 -1.78 -13.70
CA GLU A 157 7.53 -0.97 -12.83
C GLU A 157 6.65 0.03 -13.60
N ALA A 158 6.97 0.29 -14.88
CA ALA A 158 6.25 1.25 -15.70
C ALA A 158 4.81 0.79 -15.98
N LEU A 159 3.88 1.75 -15.95
CA LEU A 159 2.48 1.50 -16.28
C LEU A 159 2.33 1.22 -17.78
N VAL A 160 1.66 0.15 -18.15
CA VAL A 160 1.32 -0.21 -19.53
C VAL A 160 -0.16 0.08 -19.76
N CYS A 161 -0.48 1.12 -20.51
CA CYS A 161 -1.86 1.43 -20.87
C CYS A 161 -2.45 0.33 -21.75
N SER A 162 -3.51 -0.31 -21.27
CA SER A 162 -4.30 -1.31 -22.03
C SER A 162 -5.78 -0.92 -22.11
N ALA A 163 -6.16 0.23 -21.55
CA ALA A 163 -7.50 0.79 -21.67
C ALA A 163 -7.75 1.29 -23.08
N GLN A 164 -8.95 1.04 -23.61
CA GLN A 164 -9.37 1.54 -24.92
C GLN A 164 -10.30 2.74 -24.70
N TYR A 165 -9.78 3.92 -25.01
CA TYR A 165 -10.53 5.17 -24.99
C TYR A 165 -10.53 5.82 -26.36
N PRO A 166 -11.56 6.60 -26.70
CA PRO A 166 -11.50 7.47 -27.89
C PRO A 166 -10.31 8.42 -27.81
N PRO A 167 -9.73 8.86 -28.92
CA PRO A 167 -8.65 9.85 -28.92
C PRO A 167 -9.00 11.07 -28.08
N ALA A 168 -8.04 11.57 -27.30
CA ALA A 168 -8.26 12.71 -26.41
C ALA A 168 -8.32 14.07 -27.13
N GLY A 169 -8.02 14.11 -28.44
CA GLY A 169 -7.80 15.35 -29.18
C GLY A 169 -6.49 16.00 -28.73
N ASP A 170 -6.50 17.32 -28.59
CA ASP A 170 -5.31 18.11 -28.19
C ASP A 170 -5.15 18.16 -26.65
N ARG A 171 -5.82 17.26 -25.91
CA ARG A 171 -5.77 17.25 -24.44
C ARG A 171 -4.58 16.44 -23.96
N GLU A 172 -3.56 17.15 -23.60
CA GLU A 172 -2.38 16.61 -22.91
C GLU A 172 -2.53 16.77 -21.39
N SER A 173 -1.55 16.28 -20.64
CA SER A 173 -1.48 16.52 -19.20
C SER A 173 -1.08 17.97 -18.95
N GLU A 174 -1.76 18.62 -18.02
CA GLU A 174 -1.50 20.00 -17.63
C GLU A 174 -0.85 20.08 -16.27
N TRP A 175 0.02 21.07 -16.10
CA TRP A 175 0.62 21.43 -14.84
C TRP A 175 0.10 22.79 -14.41
N LEU A 176 -0.59 22.84 -13.28
CA LEU A 176 -1.05 24.07 -12.67
C LEU A 176 -0.03 24.46 -11.58
N LEU A 177 0.70 25.54 -11.81
CA LEU A 177 1.69 26.05 -10.86
C LEU A 177 1.11 27.24 -10.10
N LEU A 178 1.12 27.16 -8.77
CA LEU A 178 0.72 28.22 -7.87
C LEU A 178 1.95 28.80 -7.20
N ASP A 179 2.34 30.03 -7.57
CA ASP A 179 3.42 30.76 -6.90
C ASP A 179 2.88 31.45 -5.64
N MET A 180 3.26 30.93 -4.48
CA MET A 180 2.90 31.48 -3.18
C MET A 180 3.89 32.55 -2.68
N ALA A 181 5.04 32.71 -3.32
CA ALA A 181 6.09 33.65 -2.89
C ALA A 181 5.86 35.09 -3.39
N GLY A 182 5.15 35.25 -4.54
CA GLY A 182 4.85 36.54 -5.13
C GLY A 182 3.54 37.19 -4.71
N GLY A 183 2.94 36.70 -3.65
CA GLY A 183 1.54 36.78 -3.31
C GLY A 183 0.83 38.11 -3.27
N ASP A 184 -0.29 38.21 -3.94
CA ASP A 184 -1.35 39.19 -3.73
C ASP A 184 -2.12 38.94 -2.42
N GLY A 185 -1.43 38.69 -1.32
CA GLY A 185 -2.01 38.74 0.02
C GLY A 185 -2.92 37.59 0.45
N GLU A 186 -2.93 36.47 -0.24
CA GLU A 186 -3.71 35.31 0.17
C GLU A 186 -2.99 34.52 1.25
N ALA A 187 -3.46 34.68 2.50
CA ALA A 187 -2.83 34.07 3.67
C ALA A 187 -3.05 32.55 3.79
N ASP A 188 -3.99 31.98 3.00
CA ASP A 188 -4.35 30.56 3.07
C ASP A 188 -4.00 29.82 1.77
N PRO A 189 -2.91 29.00 1.78
CA PRO A 189 -2.50 28.19 0.65
C PRO A 189 -3.60 27.24 0.14
N VAL A 190 -4.40 26.67 1.04
CA VAL A 190 -5.46 25.73 0.69
C VAL A 190 -6.57 26.42 -0.09
N ALA A 191 -6.94 27.64 0.33
CA ALA A 191 -7.95 28.43 -0.37
C ALA A 191 -7.46 28.89 -1.76
N ALA A 192 -6.17 29.21 -1.89
CA ALA A 192 -5.57 29.59 -3.16
C ALA A 192 -5.55 28.41 -4.14
N GLU A 193 -5.12 27.24 -3.68
CA GLU A 193 -5.12 25.99 -4.47
C GLU A 193 -6.55 25.62 -4.91
N ALA A 194 -7.51 25.64 -4.00
CA ALA A 194 -8.90 25.33 -4.30
C ALA A 194 -9.50 26.27 -5.36
N ARG A 195 -9.15 27.57 -5.33
CA ARG A 195 -9.57 28.54 -6.35
C ARG A 195 -8.95 28.27 -7.71
N LEU A 196 -7.66 27.92 -7.76
CA LEU A 196 -6.98 27.58 -8.99
C LEU A 196 -7.64 26.36 -9.65
N ILE A 197 -7.85 25.30 -8.88
CA ILE A 197 -8.51 24.08 -9.35
C ILE A 197 -9.96 24.38 -9.79
N GLY A 198 -10.72 25.10 -8.99
CA GLY A 198 -12.11 25.46 -9.31
C GLY A 198 -12.24 26.29 -10.59
N ARG A 199 -11.32 27.25 -10.81
CA ARG A 199 -11.27 28.02 -12.06
C ARG A 199 -11.01 27.11 -13.25
N ARG A 200 -10.03 26.19 -13.12
CA ARG A 200 -9.70 25.29 -14.22
C ARG A 200 -10.84 24.33 -14.56
N ILE A 201 -11.57 23.85 -13.57
CA ILE A 201 -12.77 23.03 -13.79
C ILE A 201 -13.81 23.81 -14.60
N LEU A 202 -14.08 25.08 -14.25
CA LEU A 202 -15.04 25.92 -14.98
C LEU A 202 -14.61 26.23 -16.41
N GLU A 203 -13.31 26.27 -16.70
CA GLU A 203 -12.79 26.45 -18.08
C GLU A 203 -12.93 25.20 -18.96
N LEU A 204 -13.02 24.02 -18.32
CA LEU A 204 -13.12 22.72 -19.00
C LEU A 204 -14.58 22.29 -19.25
N THR A 205 -15.54 22.92 -18.59
CA THR A 205 -16.99 22.63 -18.71
C THR A 205 -17.68 23.61 -19.62
#